data_558870da106abb2e5df51168f873728d
#
_entry.id   558870da106abb2e5df51168f873728d
#
_cell.length_a   1.000
_cell.length_b   1.000
_cell.length_c   1.000
_cell.angle_alpha   90.00
_cell.angle_beta   90.00
_cell.angle_gamma   90.00
#
_symmetry.space_group_name_H-M   'P 1'
#
loop_
_entity.id
_entity.type
_entity.pdbx_description
1 polymer ?
#
loop_
_entity_poly.entity_id
_entity_poly.type
_entity_poly.pdbx_seq_one_letter_code
_entity_poly.pdbx_strand_id
1 'polypeptide(L)'
;GQNVENWQSEVQRMVDIGCEIGSHSWDHLNLYDLDMDAVAKEFSDTDAALEKACGQKASVARAPYGNWSDDIIATVQKPFFTWSLDSLDWSYMDVDKDYNEIMNGDLTDGSIILMHDIHEPSVQAAIKMIPELVQKGYKLMTVSELAAAKGVTLQNANYSDFWDRSLQKGIVAGYNSGSSDGSSDGTAVSDGTTSDDGSTDSSDVSDTGSSDSSDVSDGSDESSDSSSGDNSSDDGSYDDSSGDGSDYADEDSGDGYDTGY
;
A
#
# COMPACT_ATOMS: atom_id res chain seq x y z
N GLY A 1 -10.26 4.22 2.67
CA GLY A 1 -11.46 4.26 3.51
C GLY A 1 -12.62 5.03 2.89
N GLN A 2 -12.34 6.19 2.30
CA GLN A 2 -13.37 7.14 1.79
C GLN A 2 -14.38 6.51 0.81
N ASN A 3 -14.00 5.48 0.08
CA ASN A 3 -14.88 4.81 -0.89
C ASN A 3 -15.80 3.76 -0.27
N VAL A 4 -15.60 3.36 0.99
CA VAL A 4 -16.38 2.30 1.65
C VAL A 4 -17.88 2.60 1.64
N GLU A 5 -18.26 3.87 1.84
CA GLU A 5 -19.69 4.24 1.85
C GLU A 5 -20.40 4.00 0.52
N ASN A 6 -19.67 4.07 -0.60
CA ASN A 6 -20.20 3.84 -1.95
C ASN A 6 -20.27 2.34 -2.30
N TRP A 7 -19.52 1.48 -1.58
CA TRP A 7 -19.31 0.07 -1.90
C TRP A 7 -19.61 -0.85 -0.71
N GLN A 8 -20.62 -0.50 0.10
CA GLN A 8 -20.93 -1.26 1.33
C GLN A 8 -21.34 -2.72 1.05
N SER A 9 -22.07 -2.95 -0.03
CA SER A 9 -22.48 -4.31 -0.43
C SER A 9 -21.29 -5.16 -0.85
N GLU A 10 -20.33 -4.59 -1.52
CA GLU A 10 -19.11 -5.26 -1.96
C GLU A 10 -18.22 -5.60 -0.75
N VAL A 11 -18.07 -4.64 0.18
CA VAL A 11 -17.34 -4.87 1.43
C VAL A 11 -17.99 -5.97 2.25
N GLN A 12 -19.34 -5.96 2.39
CA GLN A 12 -20.05 -7.03 3.08
C GLN A 12 -19.84 -8.38 2.36
N ARG A 13 -19.90 -8.40 1.03
CA ARG A 13 -19.65 -9.61 0.26
C ARG A 13 -18.24 -10.16 0.45
N MET A 14 -17.22 -9.30 0.52
CA MET A 14 -15.85 -9.74 0.83
C MET A 14 -15.79 -10.48 2.16
N VAL A 15 -16.45 -9.96 3.19
CA VAL A 15 -16.54 -10.62 4.50
C VAL A 15 -17.28 -11.97 4.40
N ASP A 16 -18.40 -12.00 3.71
CA ASP A 16 -19.25 -13.20 3.58
C ASP A 16 -18.53 -14.36 2.87
N ILE A 17 -17.62 -14.05 1.92
CA ILE A 17 -16.82 -15.07 1.22
C ILE A 17 -15.47 -15.38 1.91
N GLY A 18 -15.20 -14.77 3.07
CA GLY A 18 -14.04 -15.09 3.90
C GLY A 18 -12.78 -14.25 3.62
N CYS A 19 -12.89 -13.12 2.93
CA CYS A 19 -11.78 -12.18 2.82
C CYS A 19 -11.51 -11.52 4.18
N GLU A 20 -10.24 -11.31 4.48
CA GLU A 20 -9.82 -10.48 5.60
C GLU A 20 -9.83 -9.01 5.17
N ILE A 21 -10.48 -8.17 5.98
CA ILE A 21 -10.56 -6.75 5.71
C ILE A 21 -9.40 -6.03 6.40
N GLY A 22 -8.58 -5.36 5.60
CA GLY A 22 -7.49 -4.49 6.06
C GLY A 22 -7.78 -3.02 5.81
N SER A 23 -7.13 -2.13 6.56
CA SER A 23 -7.19 -0.70 6.35
C SER A 23 -6.02 -0.23 5.49
N HIS A 24 -6.32 0.65 4.52
CA HIS A 24 -5.32 1.27 3.66
C HIS A 24 -5.43 2.81 3.71
N SER A 25 -5.57 3.35 4.93
CA SER A 25 -5.87 4.74 5.25
C SER A 25 -7.25 5.21 4.74
N TRP A 26 -7.59 6.49 4.96
CA TRP A 26 -8.85 7.07 4.51
C TRP A 26 -8.79 7.53 3.06
N ASP A 27 -7.83 8.41 2.72
CA ASP A 27 -7.73 9.07 1.42
C ASP A 27 -6.41 8.82 0.68
N HIS A 28 -5.64 7.81 1.15
CA HIS A 28 -4.40 7.37 0.52
C HIS A 28 -3.26 8.40 0.54
N LEU A 29 -3.21 9.27 1.55
CA LEU A 29 -2.08 10.19 1.74
C LEU A 29 -0.80 9.42 2.11
N ASN A 30 0.35 9.99 1.77
CA ASN A 30 1.61 9.47 2.27
C ASN A 30 1.72 9.75 3.78
N LEU A 31 1.75 8.70 4.58
CA LEU A 31 1.74 8.80 6.04
C LEU A 31 2.95 9.52 6.63
N TYR A 32 4.07 9.60 5.89
CA TYR A 32 5.25 10.35 6.32
C TYR A 32 5.06 11.87 6.29
N ASP A 33 4.07 12.36 5.54
CA ASP A 33 3.76 13.78 5.42
C ASP A 33 2.73 14.24 6.47
N LEU A 34 2.26 13.33 7.33
CA LEU A 34 1.23 13.56 8.34
C LEU A 34 1.82 13.57 9.74
N ASP A 35 1.23 14.36 10.63
CA ASP A 35 1.44 14.18 12.06
C ASP A 35 0.69 12.92 12.58
N MET A 36 1.05 12.46 13.77
CA MET A 36 0.49 11.21 14.30
C MET A 36 -1.00 11.30 14.64
N ASP A 37 -1.53 12.48 14.92
CA ASP A 37 -2.97 12.68 15.14
C ASP A 37 -3.73 12.53 13.81
N ALA A 38 -3.18 13.06 12.72
CA ALA A 38 -3.72 12.87 11.38
C ALA A 38 -3.60 11.40 10.94
N VAL A 39 -2.48 10.73 11.21
CA VAL A 39 -2.33 9.28 10.97
C VAL A 39 -3.40 8.50 11.73
N ALA A 40 -3.61 8.76 13.02
CA ALA A 40 -4.64 8.09 13.80
C ALA A 40 -6.04 8.30 13.20
N LYS A 41 -6.31 9.51 12.68
CA LYS A 41 -7.58 9.85 12.05
C LYS A 41 -7.81 9.06 10.76
N GLU A 42 -6.80 8.93 9.89
CA GLU A 42 -6.86 8.15 8.65
C GLU A 42 -7.37 6.72 8.87
N PHE A 43 -6.88 6.07 9.91
CA PHE A 43 -7.26 4.70 10.23
C PHE A 43 -8.55 4.60 11.04
N SER A 44 -8.84 5.55 11.93
CA SER A 44 -10.06 5.56 12.72
C SER A 44 -11.30 5.84 11.86
N ASP A 45 -11.22 6.77 10.91
CA ASP A 45 -12.31 7.07 9.99
C ASP A 45 -12.60 5.87 9.07
N THR A 46 -11.55 5.20 8.60
CA THR A 46 -11.67 3.95 7.84
C THR A 46 -12.35 2.85 8.65
N ASP A 47 -11.93 2.66 9.90
CA ASP A 47 -12.54 1.67 10.81
C ASP A 47 -14.02 1.97 11.06
N ALA A 48 -14.38 3.25 11.23
CA ALA A 48 -15.77 3.64 11.42
C ALA A 48 -16.64 3.38 10.18
N ALA A 49 -16.09 3.64 8.98
CA ALA A 49 -16.79 3.33 7.73
C ALA A 49 -16.97 1.83 7.52
N LEU A 50 -15.95 1.02 7.82
CA LEU A 50 -16.01 -0.44 7.74
C LEU A 50 -17.01 -1.03 8.75
N GLU A 51 -16.99 -0.54 10.00
CA GLU A 51 -17.93 -0.99 11.02
C GLU A 51 -19.39 -0.73 10.61
N LYS A 52 -19.65 0.41 9.96
CA LYS A 52 -20.94 0.75 9.38
C LYS A 52 -21.32 -0.14 8.20
N ALA A 53 -20.37 -0.49 7.34
CA ALA A 53 -20.60 -1.24 6.12
C ALA A 53 -20.77 -2.75 6.36
N CYS A 54 -19.96 -3.35 7.24
CA CYS A 54 -19.90 -4.80 7.42
C CYS A 54 -19.83 -5.25 8.90
N GLY A 55 -20.03 -4.32 9.85
CA GLY A 55 -20.10 -4.67 11.27
C GLY A 55 -18.76 -4.98 11.94
N GLN A 56 -17.64 -4.76 11.27
CA GLN A 56 -16.31 -5.01 11.81
C GLN A 56 -15.31 -3.94 11.39
N LYS A 57 -14.29 -3.74 12.23
CA LYS A 57 -13.14 -2.90 11.90
C LYS A 57 -12.08 -3.70 11.17
N ALA A 58 -11.15 -3.01 10.52
CA ALA A 58 -9.99 -3.67 9.93
C ALA A 58 -9.14 -4.37 11.00
N SER A 59 -8.78 -5.63 10.76
CA SER A 59 -7.91 -6.41 11.63
C SER A 59 -6.43 -6.12 11.41
N VAL A 60 -6.07 -5.72 10.21
CA VAL A 60 -4.71 -5.47 9.73
C VAL A 60 -4.67 -4.17 8.94
N ALA A 61 -3.47 -3.70 8.60
CA ALA A 61 -3.29 -2.48 7.83
C ALA A 61 -2.19 -2.63 6.78
N ARG A 62 -2.26 -1.78 5.75
CA ARG A 62 -1.16 -1.53 4.81
C ARG A 62 -1.02 -0.03 4.62
N ALA A 63 0.21 0.48 4.77
CA ALA A 63 0.48 1.89 4.54
C ALA A 63 0.42 2.22 3.05
N PRO A 64 -0.20 3.35 2.64
CA PRO A 64 -0.05 3.89 1.30
C PRO A 64 1.43 3.95 0.88
N TYR A 65 1.70 3.60 -0.37
CA TYR A 65 3.07 3.55 -0.94
C TYR A 65 4.04 2.59 -0.23
N GLY A 66 3.55 1.77 0.72
CA GLY A 66 4.41 0.96 1.58
C GLY A 66 5.19 1.77 2.63
N ASN A 67 4.88 3.04 2.84
CA ASN A 67 5.59 3.96 3.74
C ASN A 67 5.07 3.84 5.18
N TRP A 68 5.73 3.02 5.96
CA TRP A 68 5.43 2.79 7.38
C TRP A 68 6.63 3.11 8.28
N SER A 69 6.38 3.37 9.55
CA SER A 69 7.40 3.50 10.60
C SER A 69 6.90 2.90 11.91
N ASP A 70 7.80 2.71 12.86
CA ASP A 70 7.43 2.23 14.20
C ASP A 70 6.44 3.18 14.88
N ASP A 71 6.57 4.50 14.69
CA ASP A 71 5.66 5.49 15.24
C ASP A 71 4.27 5.40 14.62
N ILE A 72 4.18 5.18 13.30
CA ILE A 72 2.91 4.94 12.61
C ILE A 72 2.24 3.68 13.13
N ILE A 73 2.99 2.58 13.23
CA ILE A 73 2.47 1.31 13.75
C ILE A 73 2.02 1.45 15.20
N ALA A 74 2.81 2.12 16.04
CA ALA A 74 2.46 2.37 17.44
C ALA A 74 1.20 3.24 17.58
N THR A 75 0.98 4.18 16.67
CA THR A 75 -0.20 5.04 16.63
C THR A 75 -1.44 4.26 16.19
N VAL A 76 -1.35 3.49 15.12
CA VAL A 76 -2.48 2.74 14.52
C VAL A 76 -2.84 1.48 15.31
N GLN A 77 -1.86 0.87 15.99
CA GLN A 77 -2.00 -0.31 16.83
C GLN A 77 -2.60 -1.53 16.11
N LYS A 78 -2.18 -1.74 14.86
CA LYS A 78 -2.52 -2.92 14.06
C LYS A 78 -1.25 -3.57 13.49
N PRO A 79 -1.28 -4.87 13.17
CA PRO A 79 -0.28 -5.47 12.30
C PRO A 79 -0.31 -4.81 10.93
N PHE A 80 0.86 -4.41 10.43
CA PHE A 80 1.02 -3.88 9.08
C PHE A 80 1.58 -4.93 8.15
N PHE A 81 1.16 -4.87 6.90
CA PHE A 81 1.65 -5.76 5.85
C PHE A 81 2.16 -4.96 4.67
N THR A 82 3.36 -5.27 4.25
CA THR A 82 3.89 -4.96 2.93
C THR A 82 3.85 -6.24 2.07
N TRP A 83 4.72 -6.40 1.12
CA TRP A 83 4.73 -7.53 0.20
C TRP A 83 6.14 -8.04 -0.05
N SER A 84 6.24 -9.28 -0.48
CA SER A 84 7.48 -9.88 -0.96
C SER A 84 7.52 -10.01 -2.48
N LEU A 85 6.36 -9.92 -3.13
CA LEU A 85 6.21 -9.91 -4.58
C LEU A 85 5.29 -8.78 -5.00
N ASP A 86 5.76 -7.93 -5.89
CA ASP A 86 5.01 -6.83 -6.49
C ASP A 86 4.64 -7.23 -7.93
N SER A 87 3.37 -7.19 -8.27
CA SER A 87 2.92 -7.44 -9.65
C SER A 87 3.25 -6.31 -10.60
N LEU A 88 3.60 -5.14 -10.07
CA LEU A 88 3.79 -3.89 -10.82
C LEU A 88 2.58 -3.49 -11.67
N ASP A 89 1.39 -3.99 -11.33
CA ASP A 89 0.13 -3.75 -12.01
C ASP A 89 -0.23 -2.26 -12.06
N TRP A 90 0.12 -1.52 -11.02
CA TRP A 90 -0.02 -0.07 -10.94
C TRP A 90 0.81 0.70 -12.00
N SER A 91 1.84 0.06 -12.55
CA SER A 91 2.76 0.62 -13.55
C SER A 91 2.50 0.08 -14.95
N TYR A 92 2.30 -1.23 -15.08
CA TYR A 92 2.19 -1.88 -16.38
C TYR A 92 0.81 -1.72 -17.01
N MET A 93 -0.26 -1.80 -16.23
CA MET A 93 -1.63 -1.83 -16.73
C MET A 93 -1.83 -2.85 -17.87
N ASP A 94 -1.21 -4.03 -17.73
CA ASP A 94 -1.12 -5.05 -18.75
C ASP A 94 -1.24 -6.45 -18.13
N VAL A 95 -2.29 -7.18 -18.51
CA VAL A 95 -2.63 -8.51 -17.94
C VAL A 95 -1.48 -9.50 -17.97
N ASP A 96 -0.76 -9.57 -19.10
CA ASP A 96 0.29 -10.56 -19.28
C ASP A 96 1.56 -10.17 -18.52
N LYS A 97 1.86 -8.89 -18.42
CA LYS A 97 3.00 -8.41 -17.63
C LYS A 97 2.76 -8.61 -16.14
N ASP A 98 1.60 -8.17 -15.63
CA ASP A 98 1.19 -8.31 -14.24
C ASP A 98 1.23 -9.79 -13.81
N TYR A 99 0.68 -10.67 -14.65
CA TYR A 99 0.73 -12.11 -14.45
C TYR A 99 2.16 -12.65 -14.46
N ASN A 100 2.97 -12.27 -15.45
CA ASN A 100 4.33 -12.81 -15.61
C ASN A 100 5.27 -12.33 -14.49
N GLU A 101 5.07 -11.13 -13.96
CA GLU A 101 5.87 -10.60 -12.84
C GLU A 101 5.77 -11.51 -11.62
N ILE A 102 4.57 -11.99 -11.31
CA ILE A 102 4.36 -12.91 -10.18
C ILE A 102 4.76 -14.34 -10.54
N MET A 103 4.33 -14.84 -11.71
CA MET A 103 4.49 -16.26 -12.04
C MET A 103 5.91 -16.68 -12.39
N ASN A 104 6.75 -15.73 -12.81
CA ASN A 104 8.18 -15.91 -13.08
C ASN A 104 9.08 -15.33 -11.96
N GLY A 105 8.48 -14.66 -10.97
CA GLY A 105 9.19 -14.13 -9.81
C GLY A 105 9.57 -15.21 -8.78
N ASP A 106 10.18 -14.76 -7.70
CA ASP A 106 10.63 -15.62 -6.60
C ASP A 106 9.48 -16.07 -5.68
N LEU A 107 8.40 -16.57 -6.28
CA LEU A 107 7.23 -17.04 -5.56
C LEU A 107 7.56 -18.27 -4.72
N THR A 108 7.34 -18.18 -3.42
CA THR A 108 7.60 -19.28 -2.48
C THR A 108 6.52 -19.36 -1.41
N ASP A 109 6.54 -20.44 -0.63
CA ASP A 109 5.60 -20.63 0.47
C ASP A 109 5.80 -19.56 1.56
N GLY A 110 4.78 -18.78 1.81
CA GLY A 110 4.80 -17.63 2.72
C GLY A 110 4.96 -16.28 2.03
N SER A 111 4.96 -16.23 0.69
CA SER A 111 4.95 -14.97 -0.06
C SER A 111 3.65 -14.20 0.14
N ILE A 112 3.78 -12.87 0.18
CA ILE A 112 2.68 -11.91 0.14
C ILE A 112 2.76 -11.19 -1.20
N ILE A 113 1.69 -11.24 -1.98
CA ILE A 113 1.61 -10.66 -3.31
C ILE A 113 0.84 -9.35 -3.26
N LEU A 114 1.40 -8.28 -3.81
CA LEU A 114 0.72 -7.00 -4.00
C LEU A 114 0.03 -6.97 -5.36
N MET A 115 -1.24 -6.60 -5.34
CA MET A 115 -2.05 -6.26 -6.52
C MET A 115 -3.07 -5.17 -6.16
N HIS A 116 -3.64 -4.50 -7.18
CA HIS A 116 -4.60 -3.41 -7.02
C HIS A 116 -5.87 -3.71 -7.83
N ASP A 117 -6.97 -4.04 -7.17
CA ASP A 117 -8.25 -4.43 -7.80
C ASP A 117 -9.05 -3.27 -8.41
N ILE A 118 -8.51 -2.06 -8.34
CA ILE A 118 -9.05 -0.86 -9.00
C ILE A 118 -8.73 -0.79 -10.50
N HIS A 119 -7.88 -1.69 -11.00
CA HIS A 119 -7.45 -1.75 -12.39
C HIS A 119 -7.96 -3.03 -13.05
N GLU A 120 -8.67 -2.91 -14.16
CA GLU A 120 -9.19 -4.06 -14.91
C GLU A 120 -8.09 -5.07 -15.30
N PRO A 121 -6.90 -4.66 -15.80
CA PRO A 121 -5.81 -5.59 -16.11
C PRO A 121 -5.36 -6.41 -14.89
N SER A 122 -5.27 -5.79 -13.71
CA SER A 122 -4.89 -6.45 -12.47
C SER A 122 -5.88 -7.55 -12.09
N VAL A 123 -7.18 -7.25 -12.20
CA VAL A 123 -8.25 -8.22 -11.93
C VAL A 123 -8.17 -9.39 -12.90
N GLN A 124 -7.97 -9.14 -14.20
CA GLN A 124 -7.84 -10.18 -15.21
C GLN A 124 -6.57 -11.02 -15.00
N ALA A 125 -5.46 -10.40 -14.62
CA ALA A 125 -4.24 -11.11 -14.25
C ALA A 125 -4.45 -12.03 -13.04
N ALA A 126 -5.15 -11.55 -12.00
CA ALA A 126 -5.50 -12.36 -10.85
C ALA A 126 -6.40 -13.55 -11.21
N ILE A 127 -7.45 -13.34 -12.02
CA ILE A 127 -8.34 -14.41 -12.49
C ILE A 127 -7.55 -15.48 -13.26
N LYS A 128 -6.57 -15.09 -14.06
CA LYS A 128 -5.69 -16.00 -14.80
C LYS A 128 -4.73 -16.74 -13.87
N MET A 129 -4.13 -16.05 -12.91
CA MET A 129 -3.07 -16.56 -12.04
C MET A 129 -3.58 -17.49 -10.93
N ILE A 130 -4.68 -17.15 -10.29
CA ILE A 130 -5.20 -17.87 -9.11
C ILE A 130 -5.41 -19.37 -9.38
N PRO A 131 -6.08 -19.80 -10.45
CA PRO A 131 -6.24 -21.23 -10.73
C PRO A 131 -4.92 -21.95 -10.94
N GLU A 132 -3.94 -21.29 -11.54
CA GLU A 132 -2.62 -21.89 -11.77
C GLU A 132 -1.82 -22.03 -10.47
N LEU A 133 -1.88 -21.06 -9.59
CA LEU A 133 -1.27 -21.15 -8.27
C LEU A 133 -1.86 -22.33 -7.48
N VAL A 134 -3.18 -22.49 -7.51
CA VAL A 134 -3.84 -23.64 -6.88
C VAL A 134 -3.41 -24.95 -7.50
N GLN A 135 -3.31 -25.02 -8.83
CA GLN A 135 -2.80 -26.21 -9.53
C GLN A 135 -1.36 -26.54 -9.18
N LYS A 136 -0.52 -25.54 -8.95
CA LYS A 136 0.86 -25.70 -8.47
C LYS A 136 0.95 -26.14 -6.99
N GLY A 137 -0.18 -26.23 -6.30
CA GLY A 137 -0.29 -26.67 -4.90
C GLY A 137 -0.22 -25.57 -3.86
N TYR A 138 -0.23 -24.32 -4.26
CA TYR A 138 -0.33 -23.22 -3.32
C TYR A 138 -1.74 -23.12 -2.74
N LYS A 139 -1.81 -22.75 -1.47
CA LYS A 139 -3.05 -22.32 -0.81
C LYS A 139 -3.05 -20.80 -0.72
N LEU A 140 -4.10 -20.19 -1.24
CA LEU A 140 -4.35 -18.77 -1.07
C LEU A 140 -5.02 -18.57 0.29
N MET A 141 -4.47 -17.70 1.09
CA MET A 141 -4.88 -17.46 2.47
C MET A 141 -4.95 -15.97 2.74
N THR A 142 -5.72 -15.57 3.74
CA THR A 142 -5.59 -14.24 4.31
C THR A 142 -4.22 -14.11 5.00
N VAL A 143 -3.76 -12.88 5.21
CA VAL A 143 -2.44 -12.68 5.85
C VAL A 143 -2.43 -13.17 7.30
N SER A 144 -3.55 -13.07 8.01
CA SER A 144 -3.69 -13.63 9.37
C SER A 144 -3.70 -15.16 9.38
N GLU A 145 -4.36 -15.80 8.44
CA GLU A 145 -4.33 -17.26 8.27
C GLU A 145 -2.92 -17.75 7.93
N LEU A 146 -2.24 -17.03 7.04
CA LEU A 146 -0.85 -17.34 6.66
C LEU A 146 0.08 -17.25 7.87
N ALA A 147 0.00 -16.17 8.66
CA ALA A 147 0.77 -16.03 9.90
C ALA A 147 0.50 -17.21 10.85
N ALA A 148 -0.77 -17.55 11.07
CA ALA A 148 -1.17 -18.67 11.94
C ALA A 148 -0.65 -20.02 11.41
N ALA A 149 -0.73 -20.27 10.10
CA ALA A 149 -0.19 -21.48 9.46
C ALA A 149 1.33 -21.61 9.61
N LYS A 150 2.02 -20.47 9.71
CA LYS A 150 3.46 -20.39 9.96
C LYS A 150 3.83 -20.35 11.45
N GLY A 151 2.84 -20.47 12.35
CA GLY A 151 3.07 -20.45 13.81
C GLY A 151 3.47 -19.06 14.33
N VAL A 152 3.20 -17.98 13.58
CA VAL A 152 3.49 -16.62 13.97
C VAL A 152 2.28 -15.99 14.64
N THR A 153 2.47 -15.46 15.84
CA THR A 153 1.47 -14.62 16.50
C THR A 153 1.73 -13.18 16.09
N LEU A 154 0.80 -12.60 15.35
CA LEU A 154 0.91 -11.21 14.89
C LEU A 154 1.02 -10.24 16.06
N GLN A 155 1.94 -9.33 15.95
CA GLN A 155 2.14 -8.18 16.83
C GLN A 155 1.93 -6.90 16.01
N ASN A 156 1.88 -5.76 16.67
CA ASN A 156 1.91 -4.47 15.99
C ASN A 156 3.32 -4.22 15.42
N ALA A 157 3.57 -4.80 14.27
CA ALA A 157 4.82 -4.75 13.52
C ALA A 157 4.51 -4.85 12.03
N ASN A 158 5.48 -4.58 11.16
CA ASN A 158 5.33 -4.79 9.73
C ASN A 158 5.82 -6.18 9.31
N TYR A 159 5.08 -6.82 8.43
CA TYR A 159 5.37 -8.13 7.85
C TYR A 159 5.38 -8.03 6.32
N SER A 160 6.46 -8.47 5.68
CA SER A 160 6.56 -8.53 4.21
C SER A 160 6.40 -9.95 3.64
N ASP A 161 6.65 -10.93 4.47
CA ASP A 161 6.60 -12.35 4.12
C ASP A 161 6.53 -13.23 5.38
N PHE A 162 6.26 -14.50 5.17
CA PHE A 162 6.39 -15.54 6.19
C PHE A 162 7.26 -16.70 5.68
N TRP A 163 8.32 -16.40 4.98
CA TRP A 163 9.23 -17.39 4.44
C TRP A 163 9.94 -18.18 5.54
N ASP A 164 10.08 -19.47 5.35
CA ASP A 164 10.94 -20.27 6.19
C ASP A 164 12.42 -20.03 5.83
N ARG A 165 13.00 -19.05 6.50
CA ARG A 165 14.41 -18.67 6.28
C ARG A 165 15.41 -19.78 6.63
N SER A 166 14.97 -20.84 7.32
CA SER A 166 15.82 -21.99 7.58
C SER A 166 16.04 -22.86 6.33
N LEU A 167 15.11 -22.79 5.37
CA LEU A 167 15.21 -23.50 4.09
C LEU A 167 15.99 -22.71 3.04
N GLN A 168 16.22 -21.43 3.26
CA GLN A 168 16.94 -20.54 2.33
C GLN A 168 18.47 -20.57 2.49
N LYS A 169 19.06 -21.71 2.84
CA LYS A 169 20.51 -21.87 2.80
C LYS A 169 21.03 -21.82 1.36
N GLY A 170 21.15 -20.60 0.83
CA GLY A 170 21.72 -20.39 -0.50
C GLY A 170 21.30 -19.10 -1.20
N ILE A 171 20.27 -18.42 -0.76
CA ILE A 171 19.88 -17.13 -1.32
C ILE A 171 20.27 -16.04 -0.34
N VAL A 172 21.33 -15.38 -0.73
CA VAL A 172 22.10 -14.37 -0.01
C VAL A 172 21.27 -13.18 0.37
N ALA A 173 21.45 -12.78 1.64
CA ALA A 173 21.54 -11.40 2.11
C ALA A 173 21.58 -10.35 0.98
N GLY A 174 20.49 -9.63 0.82
CA GLY A 174 20.42 -8.54 -0.15
C GLY A 174 19.18 -7.69 -0.02
N TYR A 175 18.25 -8.02 0.83
CA TYR A 175 17.13 -7.13 1.13
C TYR A 175 17.28 -6.62 2.57
N ASN A 176 18.03 -5.56 2.70
CA ASN A 176 18.01 -4.76 3.91
C ASN A 176 16.65 -4.04 3.97
N SER A 177 15.77 -4.50 4.84
CA SER A 177 14.82 -3.61 5.46
C SER A 177 15.60 -2.40 5.95
N GLY A 178 15.30 -1.21 5.43
CA GLY A 178 15.94 0.03 5.84
C GLY A 178 15.61 0.35 7.29
N SER A 179 16.38 -0.22 8.18
CA SER A 179 16.54 0.25 9.55
C SER A 179 17.81 1.08 9.57
N SER A 180 17.64 2.39 9.58
CA SER A 180 18.69 3.34 9.84
C SER A 180 18.98 3.33 11.34
N ASP A 181 19.77 2.37 11.82
CA ASP A 181 20.41 2.47 13.10
C ASP A 181 21.86 2.91 12.92
N GLY A 182 22.04 4.21 13.06
CA GLY A 182 23.32 4.79 13.40
C GLY A 182 23.63 4.50 14.87
N SER A 183 24.35 3.44 15.13
CA SER A 183 25.09 3.27 16.38
C SER A 183 26.48 2.73 16.04
N SER A 184 27.41 3.67 16.08
CA SER A 184 28.82 3.35 16.14
C SER A 184 29.13 2.81 17.52
N ASP A 185 29.42 1.52 17.62
CA ASP A 185 30.15 1.00 18.79
C ASP A 185 31.48 0.41 18.31
N GLY A 186 32.50 1.17 18.62
CA GLY A 186 33.88 0.80 18.40
C GLY A 186 34.36 -0.09 19.52
N THR A 187 34.59 -1.35 19.25
CA THR A 187 35.45 -2.18 20.09
C THR A 187 36.87 -2.19 19.50
N ALA A 188 37.71 -1.42 20.17
CA ALA A 188 39.14 -1.47 19.99
C ALA A 188 39.68 -2.82 20.48
N VAL A 189 40.41 -3.51 19.64
CA VAL A 189 41.35 -4.55 20.07
C VAL A 189 42.73 -3.90 20.10
N SER A 190 43.29 -3.84 21.32
CA SER A 190 44.66 -3.42 21.57
C SER A 190 45.65 -4.46 21.06
N ASP A 191 46.66 -4.03 20.33
CA ASP A 191 47.98 -4.59 20.51
C ASP A 191 49.02 -3.52 20.35
N GLY A 192 49.95 -3.47 21.31
CA GLY A 192 50.94 -2.45 21.53
C GLY A 192 52.17 -2.60 20.68
N THR A 193 52.82 -1.52 20.47
CA THR A 193 54.26 -1.30 20.85
C THR A 193 54.76 0.05 20.34
N THR A 194 55.14 0.83 21.31
CA THR A 194 56.34 1.70 21.50
C THR A 194 56.82 2.67 20.44
N SER A 195 57.03 3.89 21.01
CA SER A 195 58.11 4.88 20.84
C SER A 195 57.94 5.88 19.71
N ASP A 196 57.84 7.08 19.97
CA ASP A 196 58.75 8.09 20.50
C ASP A 196 58.82 9.34 19.57
N ASP A 197 58.77 10.46 20.22
CA ASP A 197 59.40 11.71 19.94
C ASP A 197 58.78 12.77 18.97
N GLY A 198 58.60 13.93 19.58
CA GLY A 198 59.05 15.18 18.97
C GLY A 198 58.03 16.24 18.56
N SER A 199 57.68 17.07 19.52
CA SER A 199 57.92 18.52 19.53
C SER A 199 57.18 19.45 18.57
N THR A 200 56.43 20.38 19.19
CA THR A 200 56.31 21.83 18.91
C THR A 200 55.81 22.28 17.53
N ASP A 201 54.92 23.18 17.39
CA ASP A 201 54.85 24.56 17.80
C ASP A 201 53.53 25.23 17.36
N SER A 202 53.17 26.21 18.11
CA SER A 202 52.18 27.26 18.03
C SER A 202 52.02 27.98 16.66
N SER A 203 50.82 28.45 16.38
CA SER A 203 50.45 29.88 16.37
C SER A 203 49.12 30.15 15.71
N ASP A 204 48.23 30.70 16.49
CA ASP A 204 47.40 31.88 16.29
C ASP A 204 47.49 32.55 14.93
N VAL A 205 46.34 32.89 14.35
CA VAL A 205 45.94 34.25 13.98
C VAL A 205 44.44 34.33 13.73
N SER A 206 43.76 35.13 14.54
CA SER A 206 42.49 35.78 14.29
C SER A 206 42.57 36.75 13.11
N ASP A 207 41.52 36.88 12.33
CA ASP A 207 41.06 38.22 11.96
C ASP A 207 39.61 38.29 11.53
N THR A 208 39.04 39.34 11.91
CA THR A 208 37.72 39.95 11.88
C THR A 208 37.43 40.66 10.56
N GLY A 209 36.15 40.86 10.26
CA GLY A 209 35.63 41.87 9.33
C GLY A 209 34.31 41.47 8.71
N SER A 210 33.20 41.82 9.15
CA SER A 210 32.41 43.06 9.26
C SER A 210 31.91 43.60 7.91
N SER A 211 30.55 43.66 7.85
CA SER A 211 29.64 44.62 7.20
C SER A 211 29.74 44.77 5.65
N ASP A 212 28.64 44.77 4.94
CA ASP A 212 27.75 45.94 4.87
C ASP A 212 26.49 45.64 4.04
N SER A 213 25.47 46.33 4.39
CA SER A 213 24.11 46.48 3.92
C SER A 213 23.97 47.24 2.57
N SER A 214 22.88 47.01 1.88
CA SER A 214 22.02 48.02 1.21
C SER A 214 20.91 47.28 0.44
N ASP A 215 19.65 47.32 0.82
CA ASP A 215 18.60 48.29 0.55
C ASP A 215 18.50 48.76 -0.91
N VAL A 216 17.35 48.57 -1.51
CA VAL A 216 16.46 49.47 -2.27
C VAL A 216 15.30 48.65 -2.83
N SER A 217 14.11 48.69 -2.32
CA SER A 217 12.87 49.43 -2.55
C SER A 217 12.41 49.58 -4.01
N ASP A 218 11.14 49.20 -4.11
CA ASP A 218 10.01 49.95 -4.67
C ASP A 218 9.57 49.66 -6.10
N GLY A 219 8.24 49.57 -6.25
CA GLY A 219 7.58 49.58 -7.55
C GLY A 219 6.21 48.87 -7.56
N SER A 220 5.26 49.48 -6.92
CA SER A 220 3.82 49.34 -7.16
C SER A 220 3.48 49.63 -8.64
N ASP A 221 2.53 48.90 -9.22
CA ASP A 221 1.37 49.54 -9.83
C ASP A 221 0.23 48.58 -10.14
N GLU A 222 -0.91 49.06 -9.82
CA GLU A 222 -2.26 48.58 -10.11
C GLU A 222 -2.58 48.52 -11.62
N SER A 223 -3.50 47.68 -12.03
CA SER A 223 -4.77 48.08 -12.62
C SER A 223 -5.65 46.93 -13.03
N SER A 224 -6.81 46.93 -12.41
CA SER A 224 -8.13 46.55 -12.87
C SER A 224 -8.33 46.45 -14.40
N ASP A 225 -8.98 45.38 -14.89
CA ASP A 225 -10.23 45.67 -15.62
C ASP A 225 -11.17 44.44 -15.67
N SER A 226 -12.40 44.74 -15.48
CA SER A 226 -13.60 43.94 -15.53
C SER A 226 -14.08 43.77 -16.98
N SER A 227 -14.58 42.60 -17.35
CA SER A 227 -15.75 42.54 -18.22
C SER A 227 -16.50 41.22 -18.13
N SER A 228 -17.72 41.39 -17.69
CA SER A 228 -18.90 40.56 -17.82
C SER A 228 -19.19 40.13 -19.28
N GLY A 229 -19.65 38.90 -19.43
CA GLY A 229 -20.23 38.38 -20.66
C GLY A 229 -21.23 37.28 -20.38
N ASP A 230 -22.48 37.68 -20.19
CA ASP A 230 -23.66 36.82 -20.29
C ASP A 230 -23.75 36.21 -21.70
N ASN A 231 -24.14 34.96 -21.79
CA ASN A 231 -25.17 34.50 -22.72
C ASN A 231 -25.64 33.08 -22.43
N SER A 232 -26.81 32.95 -21.86
CA SER A 232 -28.09 32.41 -22.29
C SER A 232 -28.08 31.12 -23.11
N SER A 233 -28.71 30.12 -22.47
CA SER A 233 -29.76 29.21 -22.94
C SER A 233 -29.61 28.57 -24.35
N ASP A 234 -29.56 27.21 -24.35
CA ASP A 234 -30.42 26.53 -25.32
C ASP A 234 -31.03 25.26 -24.70
N ASP A 235 -32.32 25.25 -24.80
CA ASP A 235 -33.31 24.28 -24.39
C ASP A 235 -33.42 23.26 -25.55
N GLY A 236 -33.30 21.98 -25.26
CA GLY A 236 -33.43 20.92 -26.26
C GLY A 236 -34.09 19.69 -25.67
N SER A 237 -35.39 19.84 -25.40
CA SER A 237 -36.31 18.72 -25.24
C SER A 237 -36.34 17.85 -26.48
N TYR A 238 -36.17 16.56 -26.32
CA TYR A 238 -36.70 15.57 -27.24
C TYR A 238 -37.54 14.56 -26.49
N ASP A 239 -38.78 14.60 -26.91
CA ASP A 239 -39.94 13.83 -26.54
C ASP A 239 -39.88 12.43 -27.17
N ASP A 240 -40.32 11.46 -26.41
CA ASP A 240 -41.20 10.32 -26.65
C ASP A 240 -41.31 9.70 -28.08
N SER A 241 -41.11 8.38 -28.10
CA SER A 241 -42.10 7.45 -28.69
C SER A 241 -41.70 5.97 -28.49
N SER A 242 -42.46 5.32 -27.70
CA SER A 242 -43.21 4.06 -27.87
C SER A 242 -42.83 3.10 -29.02
N GLY A 243 -42.73 1.81 -28.69
CA GLY A 243 -42.81 0.67 -29.63
C GLY A 243 -42.24 -0.57 -28.98
N ASP A 244 -43.04 -1.29 -28.33
CA ASP A 244 -43.81 -2.47 -28.74
C ASP A 244 -43.02 -3.80 -28.64
N GLY A 245 -43.68 -4.71 -27.98
CA GLY A 245 -43.34 -6.01 -27.49
C GLY A 245 -42.83 -7.03 -28.52
N SER A 246 -42.23 -8.02 -27.93
CA SER A 246 -42.41 -9.41 -28.37
C SER A 246 -42.02 -10.35 -27.26
N ASP A 247 -43.04 -11.08 -26.81
CA ASP A 247 -43.01 -12.35 -26.10
C ASP A 247 -42.02 -13.33 -26.77
N TYR A 248 -41.21 -13.99 -25.99
CA TYR A 248 -40.84 -15.37 -26.25
C TYR A 248 -40.99 -16.21 -25.00
N ALA A 249 -41.85 -17.18 -25.16
CA ALA A 249 -42.26 -18.21 -24.21
C ALA A 249 -41.15 -19.22 -23.91
N ASP A 250 -41.31 -19.83 -22.77
CA ASP A 250 -40.78 -21.09 -22.28
C ASP A 250 -40.36 -22.13 -23.31
N GLU A 251 -39.19 -22.74 -23.08
CA GLU A 251 -39.09 -24.20 -23.19
C GLU A 251 -38.19 -24.78 -22.11
N ASP A 252 -38.81 -25.55 -21.31
CA ASP A 252 -38.36 -26.53 -20.32
C ASP A 252 -37.54 -27.64 -21.04
N SER A 253 -36.35 -27.94 -20.49
CA SER A 253 -35.84 -29.31 -20.57
C SER A 253 -34.82 -29.54 -19.46
N GLY A 254 -35.25 -30.27 -18.46
CA GLY A 254 -34.43 -30.88 -17.46
C GLY A 254 -33.49 -31.93 -18.04
N ASP A 255 -32.33 -31.99 -17.46
CA ASP A 255 -31.57 -33.24 -17.34
C ASP A 255 -30.77 -33.24 -16.05
N GLY A 256 -31.16 -34.14 -15.19
CA GLY A 256 -30.46 -34.46 -13.96
C GLY A 256 -29.18 -35.23 -14.22
N TYR A 257 -28.14 -34.86 -13.48
CA TYR A 257 -27.02 -35.77 -13.22
C TYR A 257 -26.82 -35.89 -11.70
N ASP A 258 -27.33 -37.01 -11.22
CA ASP A 258 -26.99 -37.70 -9.98
C ASP A 258 -25.59 -38.32 -10.17
N THR A 259 -24.59 -37.96 -9.36
CA THR A 259 -23.49 -38.84 -9.02
C THR A 259 -22.95 -38.48 -7.64
N GLY A 260 -23.25 -39.38 -6.68
CA GLY A 260 -22.53 -39.48 -5.44
C GLY A 260 -21.08 -39.91 -5.65
N TYR A 261 -20.21 -39.33 -4.82
CA TYR A 261 -19.19 -39.95 -3.96
C TYR A 261 -18.66 -38.85 -3.04
#